data_2dbce32a666b50661a1c609f6d7819ff
#
_entry.id   2dbce32a666b50661a1c609f6d7819ff
#
_cell.length_a   1.000
_cell.length_b   1.000
_cell.length_c   1.000
_cell.angle_alpha   90.00
_cell.angle_beta   90.00
_cell.angle_gamma   90.00
#
_symmetry.space_group_name_H-M   'P 1'
#
loop_
_entity.id
_entity.type
_entity.pdbx_description
1 polymer ?
#
loop_
_entity_poly.entity_id
_entity_poly.type
_entity_poly.pdbx_seq_one_letter_code
_entity_poly.pdbx_strand_id
1 'polypeptide(L)'
;MTNLSNSIKVLLVEDNERLREELVNLLCQEGLAAQGVGDGAELNERLKVDQPHVLILDLNLPFEDGISIAARVRVAFPEIRIVMLTGRVNGVDRAQGYEAGADIYLTKPTRPVELLAVIRNLHRRYKGDAGEEARWSLDSSKFMMVSSHGQTIRLTEAEVSLLYAMAISGRHLDHLELMSLFNQDLSDEKSCKNRLEVLISRLRSKLRSQGSSPLDIQVLRGRGYRLTFPLACSGVAPPELVRSSDRDDD
;
A
#
# COMPACT_ATOMS: atom_id res chain seq x y z
N MET A 1 5.65 32.79 -3.78
CA MET A 1 6.58 32.15 -2.82
C MET A 1 5.83 31.00 -2.18
N THR A 2 5.97 29.82 -2.70
CA THR A 2 5.31 28.60 -2.20
C THR A 2 5.95 28.22 -0.88
N ASN A 3 5.15 28.08 0.15
CA ASN A 3 5.53 27.76 1.52
C ASN A 3 6.18 26.36 1.58
N LEU A 4 7.51 26.28 1.56
CA LEU A 4 8.33 25.06 1.60
C LEU A 4 8.18 24.26 2.91
N SER A 5 7.60 24.87 3.94
CA SER A 5 7.44 24.23 5.26
C SER A 5 6.40 23.10 5.31
N ASN A 6 5.63 22.88 4.24
CA ASN A 6 4.54 21.88 4.19
C ASN A 6 4.67 20.87 3.04
N SER A 7 5.80 20.85 2.30
CA SER A 7 6.01 19.90 1.20
C SER A 7 6.40 18.52 1.72
N ILE A 8 5.94 17.47 1.02
CA ILE A 8 6.32 16.08 1.32
C ILE A 8 7.80 15.91 1.01
N LYS A 9 8.61 15.57 2.00
CA LYS A 9 10.02 15.23 1.83
C LYS A 9 10.15 13.80 1.34
N VAL A 10 10.81 13.64 0.20
CA VAL A 10 11.06 12.33 -0.42
C VAL A 10 12.56 12.16 -0.62
N LEU A 11 13.08 11.00 -0.21
CA LEU A 11 14.46 10.60 -0.50
C LEU A 11 14.43 9.35 -1.40
N LEU A 12 15.09 9.44 -2.56
CA LEU A 12 15.20 8.36 -3.54
C LEU A 12 16.59 7.74 -3.48
N VAL A 13 16.67 6.43 -3.35
CA VAL A 13 17.92 5.66 -3.47
C VAL A 13 17.88 4.89 -4.78
N GLU A 14 18.74 5.26 -5.72
CA GLU A 14 18.83 4.71 -7.08
C GLU A 14 20.27 4.87 -7.56
N ASP A 15 20.93 3.80 -7.96
CA ASP A 15 22.32 3.83 -8.42
C ASP A 15 22.47 4.43 -9.82
N ASN A 16 21.48 4.24 -10.69
CA ASN A 16 21.48 4.84 -12.02
C ASN A 16 21.24 6.35 -11.92
N GLU A 17 22.31 7.13 -12.10
CA GLU A 17 22.30 8.59 -11.98
C GLU A 17 21.23 9.27 -12.84
N ARG A 18 21.12 8.85 -14.09
CA ARG A 18 20.12 9.40 -15.02
C ARG A 18 18.71 9.16 -14.57
N LEU A 19 18.38 7.92 -14.19
CA LEU A 19 17.03 7.57 -13.70
C LEU A 19 16.73 8.31 -12.38
N ARG A 20 17.73 8.41 -11.49
CA ARG A 20 17.64 9.14 -10.23
C ARG A 20 17.28 10.60 -10.47
N GLU A 21 18.01 11.29 -11.39
CA GLU A 21 17.74 12.68 -11.75
C GLU A 21 16.36 12.86 -12.39
N GLU A 22 15.98 12.00 -13.32
CA GLU A 22 14.66 12.04 -13.97
C GLU A 22 13.53 11.92 -12.95
N LEU A 23 13.62 10.97 -12.02
CA LEU A 23 12.61 10.77 -10.97
C LEU A 23 12.59 11.93 -9.96
N VAL A 24 13.74 12.42 -9.51
CA VAL A 24 13.80 13.57 -8.60
C VAL A 24 13.20 14.83 -9.24
N ASN A 25 13.54 15.09 -10.50
CA ASN A 25 12.99 16.24 -11.24
C ASN A 25 11.46 16.11 -11.39
N LEU A 26 10.95 14.94 -11.72
CA LEU A 26 9.51 14.68 -11.79
C LEU A 26 8.83 14.97 -10.46
N LEU A 27 9.36 14.45 -9.36
CA LEU A 27 8.80 14.65 -8.03
C LEU A 27 8.82 16.12 -7.60
N CYS A 28 9.90 16.84 -7.91
CA CYS A 28 10.01 18.27 -7.64
C CYS A 28 9.02 19.11 -8.47
N GLN A 29 8.80 18.79 -9.74
CA GLN A 29 7.80 19.44 -10.58
C GLN A 29 6.38 19.27 -10.05
N GLU A 30 6.11 18.14 -9.39
CA GLU A 30 4.83 17.85 -8.74
C GLU A 30 4.69 18.43 -7.32
N GLY A 31 5.61 19.32 -6.92
CA GLY A 31 5.56 20.06 -5.67
C GLY A 31 6.08 19.31 -4.44
N LEU A 32 6.80 18.20 -4.63
CA LEU A 32 7.42 17.44 -3.56
C LEU A 32 8.85 17.95 -3.31
N ALA A 33 9.34 17.85 -2.07
CA ALA A 33 10.75 18.15 -1.73
C ALA A 33 11.56 16.84 -1.90
N ALA A 34 11.95 16.54 -3.13
CA ALA A 34 12.65 15.32 -3.46
C ALA A 34 14.16 15.51 -3.55
N GLN A 35 14.91 14.51 -3.07
CA GLN A 35 16.36 14.40 -3.21
C GLN A 35 16.72 12.96 -3.58
N GLY A 36 17.86 12.79 -4.24
CA GLY A 36 18.35 11.47 -4.65
C GLY A 36 19.75 11.19 -4.13
N VAL A 37 20.00 9.93 -3.80
CA VAL A 37 21.32 9.39 -3.42
C VAL A 37 21.59 8.10 -4.20
N GLY A 38 22.87 7.76 -4.39
CA GLY A 38 23.28 6.65 -5.25
C GLY A 38 23.38 5.31 -4.54
N ASP A 39 23.52 5.29 -3.22
CA ASP A 39 23.76 4.08 -2.45
C ASP A 39 23.32 4.19 -0.98
N GLY A 40 23.51 3.08 -0.23
CA GLY A 40 23.19 3.01 1.19
C GLY A 40 24.10 3.83 2.08
N ALA A 41 25.32 4.17 1.66
CA ALA A 41 26.23 4.99 2.44
C ALA A 41 25.80 6.48 2.38
N GLU A 42 25.50 6.98 1.19
CA GLU A 42 24.94 8.34 1.00
C GLU A 42 23.59 8.47 1.71
N LEU A 43 22.74 7.43 1.67
CA LEU A 43 21.48 7.40 2.41
C LEU A 43 21.72 7.62 3.90
N ASN A 44 22.69 6.93 4.50
CA ASN A 44 22.99 7.05 5.92
C ASN A 44 23.39 8.47 6.28
N GLU A 45 24.24 9.13 5.49
CA GLU A 45 24.65 10.51 5.74
C GLU A 45 23.45 11.47 5.63
N ARG A 46 22.55 11.24 4.69
CA ARG A 46 21.35 12.06 4.55
C ARG A 46 20.38 11.92 5.71
N LEU A 47 20.16 10.69 6.18
CA LEU A 47 19.26 10.43 7.32
C LEU A 47 19.73 11.07 8.63
N LYS A 48 21.05 11.32 8.80
CA LYS A 48 21.59 12.04 9.94
C LYS A 48 21.22 13.53 9.94
N VAL A 49 21.04 14.11 8.74
CA VAL A 49 20.80 15.55 8.57
C VAL A 49 19.31 15.87 8.55
N ASP A 50 18.54 15.12 7.78
CA ASP A 50 17.11 15.37 7.59
C ASP A 50 16.38 14.07 7.28
N GLN A 51 15.32 13.81 8.04
CA GLN A 51 14.51 12.60 7.86
C GLN A 51 13.41 12.85 6.82
N PRO A 52 13.34 12.03 5.76
CA PRO A 52 12.27 12.11 4.78
C PRO A 52 10.95 11.55 5.36
N HIS A 53 9.84 11.99 4.81
CA HIS A 53 8.54 11.38 5.09
C HIS A 53 8.40 10.04 4.34
N VAL A 54 8.95 9.99 3.11
CA VAL A 54 8.91 8.80 2.24
C VAL A 54 10.31 8.51 1.70
N LEU A 55 10.74 7.27 1.86
CA LEU A 55 11.95 6.70 1.24
C LEU A 55 11.50 5.86 0.04
N ILE A 56 12.01 6.17 -1.14
CA ILE A 56 11.87 5.33 -2.34
C ILE A 56 13.19 4.59 -2.51
N LEU A 57 13.14 3.28 -2.65
CA LEU A 57 14.32 2.42 -2.56
C LEU A 57 14.33 1.41 -3.70
N ASP A 58 15.35 1.46 -4.56
CA ASP A 58 15.63 0.34 -5.46
C ASP A 58 16.20 -0.85 -4.68
N LEU A 59 15.87 -2.05 -5.10
CA LEU A 59 16.44 -3.28 -4.56
C LEU A 59 17.82 -3.58 -5.13
N ASN A 60 18.07 -3.23 -6.40
CA ASN A 60 19.31 -3.54 -7.10
C ASN A 60 20.34 -2.41 -6.91
N LEU A 61 20.80 -2.23 -5.68
CA LEU A 61 21.83 -1.25 -5.37
C LEU A 61 23.22 -1.90 -5.29
N PRO A 62 24.28 -1.16 -5.61
CA PRO A 62 25.65 -1.65 -5.38
C PRO A 62 25.92 -1.74 -3.89
N PHE A 63 26.75 -2.69 -3.50
CA PHE A 63 27.29 -2.91 -2.14
C PHE A 63 26.29 -3.41 -1.09
N GLU A 64 25.03 -2.99 -1.09
CA GLU A 64 24.00 -3.39 -0.11
C GLU A 64 22.66 -3.59 -0.80
N ASP A 65 22.02 -4.74 -0.62
CA ASP A 65 20.68 -5.02 -1.15
C ASP A 65 19.63 -4.10 -0.49
N GLY A 66 18.73 -3.56 -1.31
CA GLY A 66 17.66 -2.69 -0.84
C GLY A 66 16.77 -3.31 0.25
N ILE A 67 16.63 -4.65 0.29
CA ILE A 67 15.91 -5.34 1.38
C ILE A 67 16.61 -5.13 2.72
N SER A 68 17.95 -5.27 2.75
CA SER A 68 18.75 -5.03 3.95
C SER A 68 18.67 -3.57 4.41
N ILE A 69 18.72 -2.64 3.45
CA ILE A 69 18.53 -1.20 3.72
C ILE A 69 17.16 -0.94 4.34
N ALA A 70 16.10 -1.51 3.77
CA ALA A 70 14.74 -1.33 4.28
C ALA A 70 14.60 -1.83 5.72
N ALA A 71 15.12 -3.03 6.01
CA ALA A 71 15.06 -3.62 7.34
C ALA A 71 15.74 -2.73 8.41
N ARG A 72 16.97 -2.24 8.13
CA ARG A 72 17.68 -1.38 9.07
C ARG A 72 17.05 0.01 9.22
N VAL A 73 16.52 0.58 8.12
CA VAL A 73 15.81 1.86 8.16
C VAL A 73 14.53 1.72 8.97
N ARG A 74 13.77 0.64 8.78
CA ARG A 74 12.55 0.40 9.55
C ARG A 74 12.80 0.31 11.06
N VAL A 75 13.90 -0.34 11.47
CA VAL A 75 14.30 -0.43 12.90
C VAL A 75 14.73 0.92 13.44
N ALA A 76 15.56 1.66 12.70
CA ALA A 76 16.11 2.94 13.16
C ALA A 76 15.13 4.11 13.06
N PHE A 77 14.23 4.09 12.07
CA PHE A 77 13.30 5.18 11.73
C PHE A 77 11.90 4.61 11.43
N PRO A 78 11.14 4.16 12.43
CA PRO A 78 9.86 3.49 12.24
C PRO A 78 8.81 4.38 11.56
N GLU A 79 8.96 5.69 11.61
CA GLU A 79 8.02 6.66 11.02
C GLU A 79 8.24 6.88 9.51
N ILE A 80 9.41 6.58 8.95
CA ILE A 80 9.66 6.73 7.52
C ILE A 80 8.84 5.71 6.74
N ARG A 81 8.11 6.15 5.72
CA ARG A 81 7.37 5.28 4.82
C ARG A 81 8.29 4.78 3.72
N ILE A 82 8.35 3.47 3.52
CA ILE A 82 9.28 2.83 2.58
C ILE A 82 8.50 2.32 1.37
N VAL A 83 8.84 2.83 0.19
CA VAL A 83 8.36 2.37 -1.11
C VAL A 83 9.50 1.67 -1.82
N MET A 84 9.39 0.39 -2.07
CA MET A 84 10.31 -0.33 -2.94
C MET A 84 9.94 -0.11 -4.41
N LEU A 85 10.89 0.35 -5.22
CA LEU A 85 10.72 0.58 -6.66
C LEU A 85 11.75 -0.22 -7.41
N THR A 86 11.40 -1.37 -7.99
CA THR A 86 12.35 -2.34 -8.50
C THR A 86 11.90 -3.06 -9.75
N GLY A 87 12.86 -3.55 -10.54
CA GLY A 87 12.62 -4.44 -11.67
C GLY A 87 12.36 -5.91 -11.29
N ARG A 88 12.52 -6.28 -10.01
CA ARG A 88 12.25 -7.64 -9.56
C ARG A 88 10.74 -7.85 -9.42
N VAL A 89 10.19 -8.80 -10.17
CA VAL A 89 8.73 -9.02 -10.27
C VAL A 89 8.26 -10.31 -9.59
N ASN A 90 9.18 -11.14 -9.08
CA ASN A 90 8.79 -12.43 -8.50
C ASN A 90 8.14 -12.26 -7.09
N GLY A 91 7.27 -13.22 -6.74
CA GLY A 91 6.50 -13.18 -5.49
C GLY A 91 7.37 -13.29 -4.24
N VAL A 92 8.53 -13.99 -4.33
CA VAL A 92 9.45 -14.18 -3.20
C VAL A 92 10.10 -12.85 -2.80
N ASP A 93 10.62 -12.08 -3.76
CA ASP A 93 11.22 -10.76 -3.49
C ASP A 93 10.20 -9.77 -2.90
N ARG A 94 8.94 -9.84 -3.36
CA ARG A 94 7.86 -9.02 -2.80
C ARG A 94 7.55 -9.38 -1.35
N ALA A 95 7.45 -10.66 -1.04
CA ALA A 95 7.21 -11.12 0.33
C ALA A 95 8.35 -10.67 1.26
N GLN A 96 9.61 -10.91 0.84
CA GLN A 96 10.79 -10.47 1.59
C GLN A 96 10.84 -8.95 1.78
N GLY A 97 10.44 -8.18 0.75
CA GLY A 97 10.37 -6.72 0.84
C GLY A 97 9.37 -6.23 1.90
N TYR A 98 8.21 -6.85 1.98
CA TYR A 98 7.23 -6.53 3.03
C TYR A 98 7.68 -6.99 4.41
N GLU A 99 8.28 -8.16 4.55
CA GLU A 99 8.87 -8.63 5.81
C GLU A 99 10.02 -7.72 6.29
N ALA A 100 10.80 -7.17 5.37
CA ALA A 100 11.83 -6.18 5.65
C ALA A 100 11.26 -4.80 6.05
N GLY A 101 9.95 -4.60 6.00
CA GLY A 101 9.28 -3.39 6.47
C GLY A 101 8.92 -2.38 5.38
N ALA A 102 8.86 -2.78 4.10
CA ALA A 102 8.29 -1.93 3.06
C ALA A 102 6.80 -1.69 3.30
N ASP A 103 6.36 -0.45 3.10
CA ASP A 103 4.93 -0.11 3.13
C ASP A 103 4.25 -0.42 1.79
N ILE A 104 4.99 -0.26 0.68
CA ILE A 104 4.51 -0.53 -0.69
C ILE A 104 5.66 -1.05 -1.56
N TYR A 105 5.30 -1.94 -2.48
CA TYR A 105 6.19 -2.48 -3.50
C TYR A 105 5.66 -2.12 -4.89
N LEU A 106 6.45 -1.39 -5.67
CA LEU A 106 6.16 -0.99 -7.05
C LEU A 106 7.16 -1.60 -8.01
N THR A 107 6.68 -2.07 -9.15
CA THR A 107 7.53 -2.65 -10.20
C THR A 107 7.90 -1.60 -11.24
N LYS A 108 9.16 -1.60 -11.67
CA LYS A 108 9.64 -0.82 -12.81
C LYS A 108 9.23 -1.52 -14.14
N PRO A 109 8.76 -0.81 -15.15
CA PRO A 109 8.54 0.64 -15.23
C PRO A 109 7.24 1.06 -14.50
N THR A 110 7.33 2.03 -13.61
CA THR A 110 6.17 2.59 -12.89
C THR A 110 5.69 3.85 -13.59
N ARG A 111 4.39 4.01 -13.71
CA ARG A 111 3.80 5.24 -14.24
C ARG A 111 3.97 6.39 -13.24
N PRO A 112 4.36 7.60 -13.67
CA PRO A 112 4.50 8.76 -12.77
C PRO A 112 3.27 9.00 -11.89
N VAL A 113 2.08 8.89 -12.46
CA VAL A 113 0.81 9.07 -11.74
C VAL A 113 0.64 8.06 -10.59
N GLU A 114 1.08 6.83 -10.79
CA GLU A 114 1.02 5.76 -9.79
C GLU A 114 1.98 6.04 -8.63
N LEU A 115 3.24 6.37 -8.93
CA LEU A 115 4.24 6.71 -7.92
C LEU A 115 3.80 7.91 -7.08
N LEU A 116 3.31 8.97 -7.71
CA LEU A 116 2.80 10.16 -7.02
C LEU A 116 1.59 9.86 -6.13
N ALA A 117 0.66 9.03 -6.63
CA ALA A 117 -0.50 8.62 -5.85
C ALA A 117 -0.10 7.84 -4.59
N VAL A 118 0.89 6.95 -4.72
CA VAL A 118 1.45 6.17 -3.60
C VAL A 118 2.11 7.10 -2.58
N ILE A 119 3.00 8.00 -2.99
CA ILE A 119 3.69 8.94 -2.10
C ILE A 119 2.70 9.81 -1.33
N ARG A 120 1.74 10.42 -2.04
CA ARG A 120 0.72 11.28 -1.43
C ARG A 120 -0.16 10.51 -0.45
N ASN A 121 -0.50 9.26 -0.76
CA ASN A 121 -1.30 8.40 0.11
C ASN A 121 -0.57 8.02 1.39
N LEU A 122 0.72 7.63 1.29
CA LEU A 122 1.56 7.30 2.44
C LEU A 122 1.75 8.52 3.35
N HIS A 123 2.04 9.70 2.78
CA HIS A 123 2.24 10.92 3.56
C HIS A 123 0.96 11.38 4.27
N ARG A 124 -0.21 11.28 3.62
CA ARG A 124 -1.49 11.59 4.25
C ARG A 124 -1.75 10.73 5.49
N ARG A 125 -1.32 9.47 5.46
CA ARG A 125 -1.37 8.59 6.64
C ARG A 125 -0.43 9.04 7.75
N TYR A 126 0.70 9.67 7.41
CA TYR A 126 1.69 10.17 8.36
C TYR A 126 1.21 11.43 9.11
N LYS A 127 0.67 12.43 8.40
CA LYS A 127 0.28 13.74 9.00
C LYS A 127 -0.95 13.69 9.91
N GLY A 128 -1.66 12.58 9.97
CA GLY A 128 -2.91 12.60 10.70
C GLY A 128 -3.97 13.55 10.12
N ASP A 129 -3.74 14.06 8.91
CA ASP A 129 -4.67 14.87 8.10
C ASP A 129 -5.84 14.06 7.48
N ALA A 130 -6.09 12.85 8.00
CA ALA A 130 -7.49 12.48 8.09
C ALA A 130 -8.03 13.39 9.19
N GLY A 131 -8.74 14.44 8.86
CA GLY A 131 -9.58 15.14 9.82
C GLY A 131 -10.26 14.12 10.72
N GLU A 132 -10.80 14.47 11.87
CA GLU A 132 -11.37 13.60 12.93
C GLU A 132 -12.23 12.39 12.48
N GLU A 133 -12.12 11.99 11.21
CA GLU A 133 -12.65 10.76 10.64
C GLU A 133 -11.95 9.57 11.30
N ALA A 134 -12.71 8.81 12.02
CA ALA A 134 -12.29 7.60 12.74
C ALA A 134 -11.38 6.74 11.83
N ARG A 135 -10.11 6.63 12.20
CA ARG A 135 -9.18 5.72 11.51
C ARG A 135 -9.60 4.30 11.82
N TRP A 136 -9.78 3.51 10.78
CA TRP A 136 -10.14 2.11 10.91
C TRP A 136 -8.93 1.21 10.69
N SER A 137 -8.76 0.22 11.55
CA SER A 137 -7.80 -0.87 11.40
C SER A 137 -8.54 -2.20 11.27
N LEU A 138 -8.09 -3.03 10.33
CA LEU A 138 -8.55 -4.40 10.15
C LEU A 138 -7.61 -5.34 10.91
N ASP A 139 -8.13 -6.00 11.93
CA ASP A 139 -7.46 -7.12 12.60
C ASP A 139 -7.97 -8.42 11.96
N SER A 140 -7.17 -8.97 11.03
CA SER A 140 -7.53 -10.16 10.28
C SER A 140 -7.62 -11.41 11.16
N SER A 141 -6.83 -11.50 12.22
CA SER A 141 -6.83 -12.65 13.14
C SER A 141 -8.05 -12.66 14.05
N LYS A 142 -8.64 -11.50 14.35
CA LYS A 142 -9.84 -11.37 15.17
C LYS A 142 -11.13 -11.20 14.37
N PHE A 143 -11.04 -11.18 13.05
CA PHE A 143 -12.17 -10.95 12.15
C PHE A 143 -12.97 -9.69 12.51
N MET A 144 -12.24 -8.57 12.71
CA MET A 144 -12.87 -7.31 13.10
C MET A 144 -12.16 -6.09 12.54
N MET A 145 -12.92 -5.02 12.33
CA MET A 145 -12.39 -3.67 12.19
C MET A 145 -12.55 -2.91 13.49
N VAL A 146 -11.56 -2.09 13.83
CA VAL A 146 -11.56 -1.24 15.02
C VAL A 146 -11.25 0.19 14.60
N SER A 147 -12.07 1.15 15.05
CA SER A 147 -11.80 2.57 14.84
C SER A 147 -10.87 3.12 15.91
N SER A 148 -10.25 4.28 15.64
CA SER A 148 -9.46 5.03 16.63
C SER A 148 -10.26 5.45 17.88
N HIS A 149 -11.60 5.44 17.79
CA HIS A 149 -12.52 5.75 18.90
C HIS A 149 -13.05 4.50 19.62
N GLY A 150 -12.50 3.31 19.32
CA GLY A 150 -12.90 2.05 19.96
C GLY A 150 -14.19 1.43 19.40
N GLN A 151 -14.77 1.96 18.33
CA GLN A 151 -15.88 1.29 17.63
C GLN A 151 -15.40 0.01 16.98
N THR A 152 -16.19 -1.04 17.01
CA THR A 152 -15.82 -2.34 16.45
C THR A 152 -16.87 -2.86 15.48
N ILE A 153 -16.41 -3.43 14.35
CA ILE A 153 -17.27 -4.10 13.38
C ILE A 153 -16.79 -5.54 13.24
N ARG A 154 -17.65 -6.49 13.58
CA ARG A 154 -17.35 -7.91 13.36
C ARG A 154 -17.53 -8.27 11.88
N LEU A 155 -16.60 -9.05 11.37
CA LEU A 155 -16.54 -9.45 9.96
C LEU A 155 -16.57 -10.96 9.85
N THR A 156 -17.05 -11.44 8.70
CA THR A 156 -16.85 -12.83 8.28
C THR A 156 -15.49 -12.98 7.61
N GLU A 157 -15.01 -14.21 7.45
CA GLU A 157 -13.76 -14.51 6.77
C GLU A 157 -13.69 -13.90 5.36
N ALA A 158 -14.74 -14.10 4.56
CA ALA A 158 -14.84 -13.51 3.22
C ALA A 158 -14.82 -11.97 3.21
N GLU A 159 -15.44 -11.31 4.21
CA GLU A 159 -15.39 -9.86 4.36
C GLU A 159 -13.99 -9.38 4.74
N VAL A 160 -13.28 -10.12 5.59
CA VAL A 160 -11.89 -9.84 5.95
C VAL A 160 -11.00 -9.97 4.74
N SER A 161 -11.08 -11.07 3.99
CA SER A 161 -10.28 -11.31 2.77
C SER A 161 -10.50 -10.20 1.74
N LEU A 162 -11.76 -9.79 1.51
CA LEU A 162 -12.09 -8.69 0.61
C LEU A 162 -11.48 -7.36 1.07
N LEU A 163 -11.70 -6.98 2.32
CA LEU A 163 -11.20 -5.72 2.87
C LEU A 163 -9.67 -5.69 2.94
N TYR A 164 -9.04 -6.80 3.31
CA TYR A 164 -7.59 -6.93 3.33
C TYR A 164 -7.00 -6.75 1.93
N ALA A 165 -7.52 -7.45 0.92
CA ALA A 165 -7.09 -7.30 -0.46
C ALA A 165 -7.25 -5.87 -0.98
N MET A 166 -8.41 -5.24 -0.73
CA MET A 166 -8.66 -3.85 -1.12
C MET A 166 -7.72 -2.86 -0.39
N ALA A 167 -7.35 -3.13 0.85
CA ALA A 167 -6.46 -2.26 1.62
C ALA A 167 -5.01 -2.33 1.12
N ILE A 168 -4.49 -3.54 0.83
CA ILE A 168 -3.13 -3.73 0.33
C ILE A 168 -2.96 -3.27 -1.13
N SER A 169 -3.99 -3.44 -1.97
CA SER A 169 -4.02 -2.98 -3.38
C SER A 169 -4.23 -1.46 -3.54
N GLY A 170 -4.04 -0.68 -2.48
CA GLY A 170 -4.24 0.76 -2.55
C GLY A 170 -5.71 1.20 -2.63
N ARG A 171 -6.62 0.40 -2.11
CA ARG A 171 -8.08 0.59 -2.03
C ARG A 171 -8.89 0.27 -3.29
N HIS A 172 -8.25 -0.14 -4.37
CA HIS A 172 -8.92 -0.49 -5.62
C HIS A 172 -8.54 -1.92 -6.01
N LEU A 173 -9.55 -2.73 -6.36
CA LEU A 173 -9.37 -4.03 -7.00
C LEU A 173 -10.25 -4.10 -8.23
N ASP A 174 -9.71 -4.65 -9.30
CA ASP A 174 -10.48 -4.90 -10.51
C ASP A 174 -11.39 -6.14 -10.34
N HIS A 175 -12.22 -6.38 -11.36
CA HIS A 175 -13.21 -7.44 -11.28
C HIS A 175 -12.57 -8.84 -11.31
N LEU A 176 -11.48 -9.00 -12.06
CA LEU A 176 -10.76 -10.28 -12.19
C LEU A 176 -9.98 -10.60 -10.92
N GLU A 177 -9.29 -9.60 -10.35
CA GLU A 177 -8.60 -9.73 -9.06
C GLU A 177 -9.58 -10.14 -7.94
N LEU A 178 -10.76 -9.52 -7.91
CA LEU A 178 -11.80 -9.86 -6.92
C LEU A 178 -12.37 -11.26 -7.15
N MET A 179 -12.55 -11.68 -8.39
CA MET A 179 -13.02 -13.03 -8.70
C MET A 179 -12.00 -14.08 -8.30
N SER A 180 -10.70 -13.83 -8.51
CA SER A 180 -9.63 -14.76 -8.13
C SER A 180 -9.53 -14.99 -6.63
N LEU A 181 -9.92 -14.00 -5.80
CA LEU A 181 -9.96 -14.14 -4.33
C LEU A 181 -11.02 -15.12 -3.83
N PHE A 182 -12.10 -15.32 -4.58
CA PHE A 182 -13.27 -16.09 -4.12
C PHE A 182 -13.53 -17.37 -4.91
N ASN A 183 -12.72 -17.68 -5.91
CA ASN A 183 -12.98 -18.83 -6.77
C ASN A 183 -11.75 -19.70 -7.01
N GLN A 184 -11.87 -20.96 -6.57
CA GLN A 184 -10.94 -22.02 -6.95
C GLN A 184 -11.34 -22.69 -8.28
N ASP A 185 -12.55 -22.40 -8.82
CA ASP A 185 -13.09 -23.01 -10.03
C ASP A 185 -13.71 -21.92 -10.92
N LEU A 186 -12.98 -21.51 -11.95
CA LEU A 186 -13.39 -20.49 -12.92
C LEU A 186 -14.54 -20.95 -13.86
N SER A 187 -15.15 -22.12 -13.59
CA SER A 187 -16.15 -22.72 -14.47
C SER A 187 -17.52 -22.01 -14.45
N ASP A 188 -17.81 -21.16 -13.46
CA ASP A 188 -19.08 -20.42 -13.37
C ASP A 188 -18.87 -18.93 -12.99
N GLU A 189 -18.40 -18.15 -13.94
CA GLU A 189 -18.15 -16.70 -13.81
C GLU A 189 -19.39 -15.93 -13.32
N LYS A 190 -20.59 -16.34 -13.77
CA LYS A 190 -21.85 -15.66 -13.43
C LYS A 190 -22.23 -15.86 -11.96
N SER A 191 -22.04 -17.06 -11.44
CA SER A 191 -22.30 -17.39 -10.03
C SER A 191 -21.33 -16.64 -9.11
N CYS A 192 -20.07 -16.55 -9.49
CA CYS A 192 -19.05 -15.82 -8.73
C CYS A 192 -19.32 -14.32 -8.67
N LYS A 193 -19.70 -13.72 -9.79
CA LYS A 193 -20.09 -12.31 -9.82
C LYS A 193 -21.27 -12.03 -8.88
N ASN A 194 -22.30 -12.85 -8.91
CA ASN A 194 -23.47 -12.71 -8.03
C ASN A 194 -23.06 -12.83 -6.54
N ARG A 195 -22.20 -13.81 -6.20
CA ARG A 195 -21.71 -13.99 -4.83
C ARG A 195 -20.91 -12.78 -4.34
N LEU A 196 -20.04 -12.22 -5.17
CA LEU A 196 -19.28 -11.01 -4.89
C LEU A 196 -20.19 -9.79 -4.68
N GLU A 197 -21.18 -9.58 -5.55
CA GLU A 197 -22.14 -8.49 -5.43
C GLU A 197 -22.95 -8.58 -4.13
N VAL A 198 -23.37 -9.79 -3.74
CA VAL A 198 -24.08 -10.03 -2.46
C VAL A 198 -23.16 -9.74 -1.27
N LEU A 199 -21.90 -10.19 -1.31
CA LEU A 199 -20.92 -9.95 -0.27
C LEU A 199 -20.68 -8.45 -0.09
N ILE A 200 -20.44 -7.72 -1.19
CA ILE A 200 -20.23 -6.27 -1.17
C ILE A 200 -21.47 -5.54 -0.66
N SER A 201 -22.64 -5.94 -1.08
CA SER A 201 -23.90 -5.33 -0.62
C SER A 201 -24.10 -5.49 0.89
N ARG A 202 -23.86 -6.68 1.44
CA ARG A 202 -23.93 -6.95 2.87
C ARG A 202 -22.87 -6.16 3.66
N LEU A 203 -21.64 -6.15 3.16
CA LEU A 203 -20.55 -5.41 3.78
C LEU A 203 -20.83 -3.90 3.79
N ARG A 204 -21.34 -3.34 2.70
CA ARG A 204 -21.78 -1.93 2.66
C ARG A 204 -22.82 -1.61 3.73
N SER A 205 -23.86 -2.44 3.85
CA SER A 205 -24.90 -2.24 4.86
C SER A 205 -24.30 -2.23 6.27
N LYS A 206 -23.36 -3.14 6.53
CA LYS A 206 -22.66 -3.25 7.81
C LYS A 206 -21.76 -2.02 8.07
N LEU A 207 -21.02 -1.55 7.06
CA LEU A 207 -20.16 -0.38 7.17
C LEU A 207 -20.97 0.91 7.40
N ARG A 208 -22.06 1.09 6.68
CA ARG A 208 -22.93 2.29 6.78
C ARG A 208 -23.69 2.36 8.11
N SER A 209 -23.95 1.24 8.75
CA SER A 209 -24.68 1.21 10.04
C SER A 209 -23.89 1.77 11.22
N GLN A 210 -22.60 2.06 11.06
CA GLN A 210 -21.69 2.40 12.18
C GLN A 210 -21.45 3.90 12.37
N GLY A 211 -22.35 4.79 11.91
CA GLY A 211 -22.38 6.17 12.38
C GLY A 211 -21.73 7.21 11.47
N SER A 212 -21.19 8.27 12.03
CA SER A 212 -20.98 9.62 11.52
C SER A 212 -20.02 9.80 10.34
N SER A 213 -19.29 8.79 9.90
CA SER A 213 -18.37 8.87 8.77
C SER A 213 -18.75 7.84 7.69
N PRO A 214 -18.83 8.21 6.42
CA PRO A 214 -19.32 7.33 5.36
C PRO A 214 -18.27 6.26 5.02
N LEU A 215 -18.26 5.17 5.76
CA LEU A 215 -17.56 3.96 5.35
C LEU A 215 -18.30 3.32 4.18
N ASP A 216 -17.71 3.30 3.00
CA ASP A 216 -18.36 2.72 1.84
C ASP A 216 -17.36 2.04 0.88
N ILE A 217 -17.90 1.20 0.02
CA ILE A 217 -17.21 0.57 -1.10
C ILE A 217 -17.85 1.10 -2.38
N GLN A 218 -17.16 1.94 -3.12
CA GLN A 218 -17.63 2.54 -4.36
C GLN A 218 -17.46 1.59 -5.55
N VAL A 219 -18.48 1.50 -6.42
CA VAL A 219 -18.34 0.84 -7.71
C VAL A 219 -17.64 1.78 -8.69
N LEU A 220 -16.59 1.31 -9.33
CA LEU A 220 -15.95 1.96 -10.46
C LEU A 220 -16.41 1.24 -11.73
N ARG A 221 -17.35 1.84 -12.48
CA ARG A 221 -17.95 1.23 -13.68
C ARG A 221 -16.88 0.73 -14.64
N GLY A 222 -16.90 -0.58 -14.95
CA GLY A 222 -15.94 -1.23 -15.83
C GLY A 222 -14.52 -1.40 -15.26
N ARG A 223 -14.28 -1.05 -13.97
CA ARG A 223 -12.95 -1.09 -13.35
C ARG A 223 -12.92 -1.79 -11.99
N GLY A 224 -14.06 -2.23 -11.44
CA GLY A 224 -14.12 -2.92 -10.16
C GLY A 224 -14.66 -2.08 -9.00
N TYR A 225 -14.02 -2.20 -7.82
CA TYR A 225 -14.50 -1.60 -6.57
C TYR A 225 -13.39 -0.87 -5.83
N ARG A 226 -13.75 0.15 -5.04
CA ARG A 226 -12.83 0.97 -4.27
C ARG A 226 -13.35 1.26 -2.87
N LEU A 227 -12.48 1.18 -1.85
CA LEU A 227 -12.78 1.70 -0.51
C LEU A 227 -12.78 3.24 -0.53
N THR A 228 -13.79 3.85 0.09
CA THR A 228 -13.87 5.32 0.22
C THR A 228 -13.10 5.86 1.42
N PHE A 229 -12.62 4.99 2.31
CA PHE A 229 -11.94 5.34 3.56
C PHE A 229 -10.57 4.65 3.67
N PRO A 230 -9.65 5.21 4.48
CA PRO A 230 -8.38 4.56 4.79
C PRO A 230 -8.60 3.36 5.73
N LEU A 231 -8.00 2.23 5.40
CA LEU A 231 -8.02 1.03 6.21
C LEU A 231 -6.59 0.56 6.42
N ALA A 232 -6.14 0.52 7.68
CA ALA A 232 -4.88 -0.09 8.05
C ALA A 232 -5.11 -1.59 8.29
N CYS A 233 -4.17 -2.45 7.89
CA CYS A 233 -4.24 -3.88 8.16
C CYS A 233 -3.24 -4.25 9.25
N SER A 234 -3.68 -5.10 10.19
CA SER A 234 -2.86 -5.75 11.20
C SER A 234 -3.20 -7.24 11.23
N GLY A 235 -2.22 -8.07 11.57
CA GLY A 235 -2.39 -9.53 11.58
C GLY A 235 -1.87 -10.20 10.30
N VAL A 236 -2.01 -11.52 10.25
CA VAL A 236 -1.56 -12.36 9.13
C VAL A 236 -2.53 -12.23 7.95
N ALA A 237 -1.99 -12.28 6.72
CA ALA A 237 -2.83 -12.33 5.53
C ALA A 237 -3.83 -13.51 5.63
N PRO A 238 -5.11 -13.31 5.26
CA PRO A 238 -6.09 -14.39 5.26
C PRO A 238 -5.62 -15.57 4.42
N PRO A 239 -5.86 -16.82 4.87
CA PRO A 239 -5.33 -18.03 4.22
C PRO A 239 -5.77 -18.21 2.75
N GLU A 240 -6.87 -17.61 2.34
CA GLU A 240 -7.32 -17.60 0.95
C GLU A 240 -6.42 -16.77 0.02
N LEU A 241 -5.78 -15.73 0.55
CA LEU A 241 -4.80 -14.91 -0.20
C LEU A 241 -3.44 -15.58 -0.31
N VAL A 242 -3.08 -16.45 0.65
CA VAL A 242 -1.82 -17.22 0.64
C VAL A 242 -1.88 -18.36 -0.38
N ARG A 243 -3.05 -18.96 -0.60
CA ARG A 243 -3.21 -20.11 -1.52
C ARG A 243 -3.17 -19.71 -3.01
N SER A 244 -3.38 -18.45 -3.35
CA SER A 244 -3.30 -17.98 -4.74
C SER A 244 -1.86 -17.72 -5.21
N SER A 245 -0.90 -17.60 -4.28
CA SER A 245 0.52 -17.36 -4.61
C SER A 245 1.34 -18.65 -4.81
N ASP A 246 0.82 -19.83 -4.41
CA ASP A 246 1.58 -21.09 -4.44
C ASP A 246 1.28 -21.99 -5.66
N ARG A 247 0.59 -21.50 -6.68
CA ARG A 247 0.14 -22.33 -7.82
C ARG A 247 0.78 -22.03 -9.17
N ASP A 248 1.79 -21.19 -9.23
CA ASP A 248 2.48 -20.91 -10.50
C ASP A 248 3.85 -21.62 -10.64
N ASP A 249 4.10 -22.71 -9.88
CA ASP A 249 5.25 -23.57 -10.07
C ASP A 249 4.82 -25.05 -10.10
N ASP A 250 4.43 -25.52 -11.29
CA ASP A 250 4.60 -26.93 -11.77
C ASP A 250 4.64 -26.95 -13.31
#